data_b64b01a8ca3455c50461d881dd776d91
#
_entry.id   b64b01a8ca3455c50461d881dd776d91
#
_cell.length_a   1.000
_cell.length_b   1.000
_cell.length_c   1.000
_cell.angle_alpha   90.00
_cell.angle_beta   90.00
_cell.angle_gamma   90.00
#
_symmetry.space_group_name_H-M   'P 1'
#
loop_
_entity.id
_entity.type
_entity.pdbx_description
1 polymer ?
#
loop_
_entity_poly.entity_id
_entity_poly.type
_entity_poly.pdbx_seq_one_letter_code
_entity_poly.pdbx_strand_id
1 'polypeptide(L)'
;MAEPPPRRAPSRAHRLTPADDELYQRTRVTVLEPESPNTMFVEGYTSRGFAVSGSLVVGPCAILPRAILQWNVGSHRDISQESLVLFRLLEPRIEILVLGTGDRVERLHPAVLKQMRECGIAVEVQDTPNACATFNFLTSEKRLAAAGLIPPRGG
;
A
#
# COMPACT_ATOMS: atom_id res chain seq x y z
N MET A 1 -7.02 27.97 -1.51
CA MET A 1 -6.32 27.45 -1.10
C MET A 1 -6.27 27.06 -0.82
N ALA A 2 -6.89 27.23 -1.44
CA ALA A 2 -6.47 26.62 -1.07
C ALA A 2 -6.50 26.21 -1.05
N GLU A 3 -6.51 25.75 -1.24
CA GLU A 3 -6.07 25.08 -1.06
C GLU A 3 -5.80 24.88 -1.25
N PRO A 4 -6.30 25.26 -1.75
CA PRO A 4 -5.76 24.90 -1.74
C PRO A 4 -5.62 24.79 -2.02
N PRO A 5 -5.72 24.62 -2.49
CA PRO A 5 -5.23 24.24 -2.58
C PRO A 5 -4.96 23.99 -2.73
N PRO A 6 -5.16 23.83 -2.95
CA PRO A 6 -4.59 23.30 -2.90
C PRO A 6 -4.13 23.02 -2.96
N ARG A 7 -4.29 22.70 -3.24
CA ARG A 7 -3.59 22.14 -2.94
C ARG A 7 -3.32 21.82 -3.04
N ARG A 8 -3.72 21.78 -3.53
CA ARG A 8 -3.32 21.19 -3.32
C ARG A 8 -3.31 20.86 -3.49
N ALA A 9 -3.81 21.05 -3.94
CA ALA A 9 -3.61 20.49 -3.76
C ALA A 9 -3.57 20.22 -4.07
N PRO A 10 -3.77 20.10 -4.53
CA PRO A 10 -3.52 19.64 -4.53
C PRO A 10 -3.18 19.42 -4.76
N SER A 11 -3.41 19.26 -5.07
CA SER A 11 -2.86 18.87 -4.92
C SER A 11 -2.62 18.75 -5.28
N ARG A 12 -2.74 18.50 -5.63
CA ARG A 12 -2.32 18.22 -5.69
C ARG A 12 -2.13 18.27 -6.40
N ALA A 13 -2.41 18.44 -6.50
CA ALA A 13 -2.16 18.32 -6.81
C ALA A 13 -2.07 18.15 -7.40
N HIS A 14 -2.28 17.99 -8.08
CA HIS A 14 -2.09 17.64 -8.51
C HIS A 14 -1.87 17.50 -9.31
N ARG A 15 -1.81 18.90 -10.75
CA ARG A 15 -1.25 18.05 -11.18
C ARG A 15 -1.16 17.04 -12.33
N LEU A 16 -1.55 16.99 -13.67
CA LEU A 16 -1.67 15.58 -13.90
C LEU A 16 -2.15 15.26 -15.30
N THR A 17 -1.66 14.14 -15.87
CA THR A 17 -2.23 13.57 -17.08
C THR A 17 -3.65 13.08 -16.78
N PRO A 18 -4.48 12.82 -17.80
CA PRO A 18 -5.82 12.31 -17.55
C PRO A 18 -5.84 11.04 -16.72
N ALA A 19 -4.85 10.15 -16.91
CA ALA A 19 -4.78 8.93 -16.11
C ALA A 19 -4.46 9.27 -14.66
N ASP A 20 -3.56 10.21 -14.45
CA ASP A 20 -3.19 10.63 -13.11
C ASP A 20 -4.33 11.36 -12.45
N ASP A 21 -5.04 12.21 -13.21
CA ASP A 21 -6.22 12.88 -12.69
C ASP A 21 -7.27 11.86 -12.25
N GLU A 22 -7.46 10.84 -13.07
CA GLU A 22 -8.41 9.80 -12.74
C GLU A 22 -8.02 9.09 -11.45
N LEU A 23 -6.76 8.80 -11.29
CA LEU A 23 -6.27 8.14 -10.09
C LEU A 23 -6.55 8.99 -8.85
N TYR A 24 -6.29 10.28 -8.94
CA TYR A 24 -6.49 11.14 -7.78
C TYR A 24 -7.95 11.50 -7.57
N GLN A 25 -8.71 11.71 -8.63
CA GLN A 25 -10.11 12.11 -8.49
C GLN A 25 -11.00 10.99 -7.98
N ARG A 26 -10.73 9.77 -8.39
CA ARG A 26 -11.54 8.62 -7.98
C ARG A 26 -11.09 8.04 -6.66
N THR A 27 -9.98 8.46 -6.18
CA THR A 27 -9.39 7.94 -4.97
C THR A 27 -9.76 8.84 -3.82
N ARG A 28 -10.10 8.21 -2.71
CA ARG A 28 -10.26 8.96 -1.48
C ARG A 28 -8.88 9.31 -0.98
N VAL A 29 -8.42 10.48 -1.34
CA VAL A 29 -7.11 10.92 -0.91
C VAL A 29 -7.19 11.37 0.54
N THR A 30 -6.34 10.81 1.36
CA THR A 30 -6.23 11.22 2.73
C THR A 30 -5.47 12.54 2.78
N VAL A 31 -6.02 13.51 3.50
CA VAL A 31 -5.39 14.81 3.59
C VAL A 31 -4.23 14.82 4.58
N LEU A 32 -4.00 13.69 5.24
CA LEU A 32 -2.89 13.57 6.16
C LEU A 32 -1.58 13.52 5.42
N GLU A 33 -0.63 14.29 5.88
CA GLU A 33 0.70 14.26 5.30
C GLU A 33 1.59 13.36 6.16
N PRO A 34 2.57 12.69 5.55
CA PRO A 34 3.51 11.89 6.33
C PRO A 34 4.31 12.79 7.27
N GLU A 35 4.57 12.29 8.45
CA GLU A 35 5.32 13.05 9.44
C GLU A 35 6.77 13.27 9.02
N SER A 36 7.26 12.40 8.16
CA SER A 36 8.64 12.44 7.71
C SER A 36 8.66 12.26 6.20
N PRO A 37 9.50 13.02 5.50
CA PRO A 37 9.61 12.85 4.05
C PRO A 37 10.10 11.49 3.64
N ASN A 38 10.66 10.71 4.59
CA ASN A 38 11.12 9.36 4.31
C ASN A 38 10.09 8.29 4.66
N THR A 39 8.95 8.70 5.18
CA THR A 39 7.90 7.76 5.56
C THR A 39 7.03 7.45 4.35
N MET A 40 6.87 6.18 4.05
CA MET A 40 5.99 5.77 2.95
C MET A 40 4.54 6.02 3.34
N PHE A 41 3.77 6.47 2.37
CA PHE A 41 2.38 6.85 2.62
C PHE A 41 1.56 6.62 1.37
N VAL A 42 0.48 5.84 1.50
CA VAL A 42 -0.42 5.60 0.37
C VAL A 42 -1.39 6.76 0.29
N GLU A 43 -1.25 7.55 -0.76
CA GLU A 43 -2.08 8.74 -0.95
C GLU A 43 -3.41 8.40 -1.60
N GLY A 44 -3.44 7.34 -2.39
CA GLY A 44 -4.66 6.95 -3.05
C GLY A 44 -4.51 5.66 -3.83
N TYR A 45 -5.65 5.18 -4.35
CA TYR A 45 -5.67 3.94 -5.12
C TYR A 45 -6.85 3.97 -6.09
N THR A 46 -6.72 3.20 -7.16
CA THR A 46 -7.81 2.94 -8.10
C THR A 46 -7.69 1.49 -8.54
N SER A 47 -8.57 1.08 -9.45
CA SER A 47 -8.47 -0.25 -10.02
C SER A 47 -7.18 -0.46 -10.82
N ARG A 48 -6.47 0.61 -11.13
CA ARG A 48 -5.24 0.52 -11.92
C ARG A 48 -3.98 0.46 -11.07
N GLY A 49 -4.03 0.91 -9.84
CA GLY A 49 -2.83 0.92 -9.03
C GLY A 49 -2.90 1.91 -7.89
N PHE A 50 -1.74 2.42 -7.51
CA PHE A 50 -1.59 3.18 -6.27
C PHE A 50 -0.76 4.43 -6.47
N ALA A 51 -1.09 5.44 -5.67
CA ALA A 51 -0.24 6.61 -5.52
C ALA A 51 0.41 6.50 -4.14
N VAL A 52 1.73 6.40 -4.12
CA VAL A 52 2.48 6.20 -2.89
C VAL A 52 3.62 7.20 -2.84
N SER A 53 3.59 8.07 -1.83
CA SER A 53 4.65 9.06 -1.60
C SER A 53 5.07 9.79 -2.88
N GLY A 54 4.07 10.22 -3.65
CA GLY A 54 4.31 10.98 -4.86
C GLY A 54 4.61 10.15 -6.11
N SER A 55 4.65 8.85 -5.99
CA SER A 55 4.90 7.96 -7.13
C SER A 55 3.63 7.19 -7.50
N LEU A 56 3.47 6.94 -8.78
CA LEU A 56 2.34 6.14 -9.26
C LEU A 56 2.86 4.74 -9.59
N VAL A 57 2.18 3.74 -9.07
CA VAL A 57 2.52 2.35 -9.31
C VAL A 57 1.33 1.68 -9.97
N VAL A 58 1.55 1.10 -11.13
CA VAL A 58 0.49 0.41 -11.87
C VAL A 58 0.47 -1.04 -11.44
N GLY A 59 -0.73 -1.53 -11.09
CA GLY A 59 -0.90 -2.91 -10.70
C GLY A 59 -0.58 -3.15 -9.24
N PRO A 60 -0.39 -4.43 -8.87
CA PRO A 60 -0.05 -4.77 -7.50
C PRO A 60 1.27 -4.15 -7.06
N CYS A 61 1.32 -3.75 -5.82
CA CYS A 61 2.40 -2.93 -5.31
C CYS A 61 2.96 -3.50 -4.02
N ALA A 62 4.27 -3.53 -3.90
CA ALA A 62 4.95 -3.86 -2.66
C ALA A 62 5.60 -2.60 -2.13
N ILE A 63 5.21 -2.21 -0.91
CA ILE A 63 5.75 -1.02 -0.28
C ILE A 63 6.67 -1.47 0.85
N LEU A 64 7.93 -1.15 0.71
CA LEU A 64 8.95 -1.46 1.70
C LEU A 64 9.30 -0.16 2.43
N PRO A 65 9.97 -0.23 3.57
CA PRO A 65 10.30 0.99 4.29
C PRO A 65 11.05 2.03 3.47
N ARG A 66 11.84 1.59 2.48
CA ARG A 66 12.64 2.51 1.67
C ARG A 66 12.48 2.33 0.18
N ALA A 67 11.52 1.54 -0.27
CA ALA A 67 11.36 1.29 -1.70
C ALA A 67 9.93 0.94 -2.02
N ILE A 68 9.55 1.23 -3.25
CA ILE A 68 8.24 0.88 -3.78
C ILE A 68 8.50 0.02 -5.00
N LEU A 69 7.91 -1.16 -5.05
CA LEU A 69 8.14 -2.11 -6.12
C LEU A 69 6.82 -2.59 -6.69
N GLN A 70 6.85 -3.01 -7.94
CA GLN A 70 5.74 -3.77 -8.48
C GLN A 70 5.80 -5.16 -7.85
N TRP A 71 4.65 -5.62 -7.43
CA TRP A 71 4.56 -6.91 -6.76
C TRP A 71 4.14 -7.98 -7.76
N ASN A 72 4.85 -9.08 -7.75
CA ASN A 72 4.65 -10.12 -8.76
C ASN A 72 3.53 -11.08 -8.36
N VAL A 73 2.34 -10.55 -8.16
CA VAL A 73 1.14 -11.35 -7.90
C VAL A 73 0.01 -10.76 -8.73
N GLY A 74 -0.79 -11.61 -9.33
CA GLY A 74 -1.93 -11.16 -10.12
C GLY A 74 -3.18 -11.01 -9.28
N SER A 75 -3.33 -11.84 -8.26
CA SER A 75 -4.47 -11.79 -7.37
C SER A 75 -4.07 -12.40 -6.04
N HIS A 76 -5.02 -12.38 -5.08
CA HIS A 76 -4.74 -12.96 -3.76
C HIS A 76 -4.36 -14.44 -3.85
N ARG A 77 -4.77 -15.12 -4.92
CA ARG A 77 -4.47 -16.55 -5.08
C ARG A 77 -2.99 -16.80 -5.35
N ASP A 78 -2.29 -15.79 -5.82
CA ASP A 78 -0.86 -15.90 -6.12
C ASP A 78 0.00 -15.57 -4.91
N ILE A 79 -0.60 -15.19 -3.80
CA ILE A 79 0.17 -14.88 -2.59
C ILE A 79 0.64 -16.20 -1.98
N SER A 80 1.94 -16.40 -1.98
CA SER A 80 2.57 -17.63 -1.56
C SER A 80 3.80 -17.31 -0.72
N GLN A 81 4.45 -18.35 -0.22
CA GLN A 81 5.69 -18.15 0.51
C GLN A 81 6.72 -17.45 -0.36
N GLU A 82 6.76 -17.79 -1.64
CA GLU A 82 7.72 -17.18 -2.56
C GLU A 82 7.43 -15.69 -2.78
N SER A 83 6.15 -15.35 -2.91
CA SER A 83 5.79 -13.95 -3.16
C SER A 83 6.06 -13.07 -1.92
N LEU A 84 6.21 -13.66 -0.75
CA LEU A 84 6.46 -12.93 0.47
C LEU A 84 7.91 -12.95 0.90
N VAL A 85 8.79 -13.63 0.15
CA VAL A 85 10.20 -13.73 0.50
C VAL A 85 10.84 -12.35 0.66
N LEU A 86 10.51 -11.44 -0.25
CA LEU A 86 11.14 -10.13 -0.21
C LEU A 86 10.88 -9.40 1.11
N PHE A 87 9.70 -9.62 1.71
CA PHE A 87 9.36 -8.96 2.97
C PHE A 87 10.13 -9.56 4.15
N ARG A 88 10.54 -10.81 4.03
CA ARG A 88 11.26 -11.50 5.10
C ARG A 88 12.74 -11.16 5.12
N LEU A 89 13.29 -10.68 3.99
CA LEU A 89 14.71 -10.45 3.85
C LEU A 89 15.15 -9.02 4.13
N LEU A 90 14.23 -8.17 4.57
CA LEU A 90 14.54 -6.78 4.81
C LEU A 90 15.41 -6.59 6.05
N GLU A 91 16.31 -5.60 5.97
CA GLU A 91 17.15 -5.18 7.09
C GLU A 91 17.00 -3.69 7.29
N PRO A 92 16.53 -3.24 8.45
CA PRO A 92 16.11 -4.07 9.58
C PRO A 92 14.81 -4.81 9.28
N ARG A 93 14.55 -5.88 10.03
CA ARG A 93 13.36 -6.70 9.80
C ARG A 93 12.10 -5.91 10.14
N ILE A 94 11.08 -6.05 9.29
CA ILE A 94 9.80 -5.40 9.56
C ILE A 94 9.07 -6.13 10.69
N GLU A 95 8.23 -5.39 11.39
CA GLU A 95 7.42 -5.94 12.46
C GLU A 95 6.08 -6.46 11.94
N ILE A 96 5.51 -5.74 10.98
CA ILE A 96 4.16 -6.00 10.50
C ILE A 96 4.13 -5.93 8.98
N LEU A 97 3.46 -6.89 8.38
CA LEU A 97 3.18 -6.87 6.95
C LEU A 97 1.67 -6.73 6.78
N VAL A 98 1.25 -5.71 6.05
CA VAL A 98 -0.15 -5.49 5.75
C VAL A 98 -0.41 -5.98 4.33
N LEU A 99 -1.37 -6.87 4.17
CA LEU A 99 -1.72 -7.41 2.85
C LEU A 99 -3.13 -6.96 2.48
N GLY A 100 -3.24 -6.31 1.33
CA GLY A 100 -4.52 -5.90 0.79
C GLY A 100 -4.91 -6.83 -0.35
N THR A 101 -6.06 -7.47 -0.22
CA THR A 101 -6.45 -8.53 -1.15
C THR A 101 -7.46 -8.09 -2.21
N GLY A 102 -7.68 -6.79 -2.34
CA GLY A 102 -8.58 -6.27 -3.37
C GLY A 102 -9.86 -5.70 -2.75
N ASP A 103 -10.99 -5.94 -3.43
CA ASP A 103 -12.27 -5.37 -2.99
C ASP A 103 -12.71 -5.88 -1.63
N ARG A 104 -12.29 -7.06 -1.25
CA ARG A 104 -12.69 -7.66 0.01
C ARG A 104 -11.57 -8.53 0.56
N VAL A 105 -11.72 -8.87 1.84
CA VAL A 105 -10.75 -9.73 2.50
C VAL A 105 -10.88 -11.13 1.91
N GLU A 106 -9.75 -11.67 1.47
CA GLU A 106 -9.70 -13.03 0.96
C GLU A 106 -8.84 -13.87 1.88
N ARG A 107 -9.19 -15.14 1.97
CA ARG A 107 -8.46 -16.06 2.83
C ARG A 107 -7.18 -16.50 2.15
N LEU A 108 -6.09 -16.46 2.89
CA LEU A 108 -4.81 -16.96 2.40
C LEU A 108 -4.54 -18.32 3.00
N HIS A 109 -3.64 -19.07 2.35
CA HIS A 109 -3.30 -20.39 2.83
C HIS A 109 -2.66 -20.28 4.22
N PRO A 110 -3.12 -21.07 5.21
CA PRO A 110 -2.61 -20.96 6.57
C PRO A 110 -1.09 -21.16 6.68
N ALA A 111 -0.50 -21.98 5.81
CA ALA A 111 0.93 -22.21 5.85
C ALA A 111 1.73 -20.95 5.56
N VAL A 112 1.20 -20.08 4.69
CA VAL A 112 1.85 -18.83 4.37
C VAL A 112 1.91 -17.91 5.58
N LEU A 113 0.78 -17.79 6.27
CA LEU A 113 0.72 -16.95 7.47
C LEU A 113 1.56 -17.51 8.59
N LYS A 114 1.55 -18.84 8.74
CA LYS A 114 2.34 -19.48 9.77
C LYS A 114 3.83 -19.22 9.57
N GLN A 115 4.30 -19.31 8.34
CA GLN A 115 5.70 -19.08 8.06
C GLN A 115 6.12 -17.66 8.39
N MET A 116 5.29 -16.67 8.05
CA MET A 116 5.60 -15.29 8.38
C MET A 116 5.67 -15.09 9.88
N ARG A 117 4.72 -15.70 10.60
CA ARG A 117 4.69 -15.61 12.05
C ARG A 117 5.94 -16.23 12.66
N GLU A 118 6.41 -17.35 12.09
CA GLU A 118 7.62 -17.98 12.56
C GLU A 118 8.86 -17.12 12.34
N CYS A 119 8.80 -16.23 11.35
CA CYS A 119 9.87 -15.27 11.10
C CYS A 119 9.75 -14.04 12.01
N GLY A 120 8.76 -13.99 12.88
CA GLY A 120 8.58 -12.86 13.77
C GLY A 120 7.85 -11.70 13.15
N ILE A 121 7.14 -11.92 12.04
CA ILE A 121 6.43 -10.87 11.34
C ILE A 121 4.92 -11.08 11.51
N ALA A 122 4.24 -10.09 12.07
CA ALA A 122 2.80 -10.13 12.17
C ALA A 122 2.21 -9.79 10.80
N VAL A 123 1.14 -10.48 10.42
CA VAL A 123 0.51 -10.24 9.13
C VAL A 123 -0.94 -9.83 9.35
N GLU A 124 -1.32 -8.70 8.74
CA GLU A 124 -2.69 -8.22 8.75
C GLU A 124 -3.24 -8.36 7.33
N VAL A 125 -4.27 -9.19 7.17
CA VAL A 125 -4.88 -9.41 5.86
C VAL A 125 -6.21 -8.67 5.84
N GLN A 126 -6.36 -7.75 4.90
CA GLN A 126 -7.52 -6.87 4.83
C GLN A 126 -7.90 -6.66 3.38
N ASP A 127 -9.09 -6.10 3.15
CA ASP A 127 -9.39 -5.55 1.83
C ASP A 127 -8.44 -4.37 1.60
N THR A 128 -8.19 -4.06 0.35
CA THR A 128 -7.16 -3.07 0.03
C THR A 128 -7.44 -1.68 0.59
N PRO A 129 -8.66 -1.14 0.52
CA PRO A 129 -8.91 0.18 1.12
C PRO A 129 -8.53 0.23 2.61
N ASN A 130 -8.92 -0.80 3.36
CA ASN A 130 -8.57 -0.85 4.78
C ASN A 130 -7.09 -1.11 4.99
N ALA A 131 -6.48 -1.91 4.11
CA ALA A 131 -5.04 -2.17 4.21
C ALA A 131 -4.24 -0.89 4.03
N CYS A 132 -4.63 -0.04 3.08
CA CYS A 132 -3.95 1.23 2.88
C CYS A 132 -4.04 2.12 4.12
N ALA A 133 -5.23 2.19 4.73
CA ALA A 133 -5.41 2.98 5.93
C ALA A 133 -4.58 2.43 7.08
N THR A 134 -4.58 1.11 7.24
CA THR A 134 -3.80 0.47 8.29
C THR A 134 -2.31 0.72 8.11
N PHE A 135 -1.83 0.57 6.87
CA PHE A 135 -0.42 0.82 6.59
C PHE A 135 -0.04 2.25 6.92
N ASN A 136 -0.86 3.21 6.49
CA ASN A 136 -0.59 4.63 6.77
C ASN A 136 -0.58 4.91 8.26
N PHE A 137 -1.50 4.31 9.00
CA PHE A 137 -1.53 4.48 10.45
C PHE A 137 -0.25 3.94 11.08
N LEU A 138 0.15 2.74 10.69
CA LEU A 138 1.33 2.12 11.27
C LEU A 138 2.59 2.94 11.00
N THR A 139 2.75 3.43 9.77
CA THR A 139 3.92 4.22 9.46
C THR A 139 3.91 5.56 10.17
N SER A 140 2.71 6.15 10.35
CA SER A 140 2.61 7.41 11.09
C SER A 140 2.98 7.21 12.57
N GLU A 141 2.77 5.99 13.09
CA GLU A 141 3.16 5.64 14.45
C GLU A 141 4.60 5.14 14.51
N LYS A 142 5.32 5.29 13.41
CA LYS A 142 6.73 4.92 13.31
C LYS A 142 6.98 3.44 13.53
N ARG A 143 5.97 2.63 13.20
CA ARG A 143 6.13 1.19 13.20
C ARG A 143 6.88 0.77 11.94
N LEU A 144 7.65 -0.26 12.05
CA LEU A 144 8.42 -0.78 10.92
C LEU A 144 7.53 -1.74 10.14
N ALA A 145 6.84 -1.20 9.15
CA ALA A 145 5.82 -1.93 8.41
C ALA A 145 6.11 -1.95 6.92
N ALA A 146 5.59 -2.97 6.26
CA ALA A 146 5.60 -3.07 4.80
C ALA A 146 4.19 -3.44 4.36
N ALA A 147 3.92 -3.31 3.08
CA ALA A 147 2.60 -3.65 2.55
C ALA A 147 2.71 -4.33 1.21
N GLY A 148 1.84 -5.30 0.99
CA GLY A 148 1.64 -5.88 -0.33
C GLY A 148 0.19 -5.64 -0.69
N LEU A 149 -0.05 -4.87 -1.75
CA LEU A 149 -1.38 -4.39 -2.07
C LEU A 149 -1.80 -4.81 -3.47
N ILE A 150 -3.01 -5.34 -3.57
CA ILE A 150 -3.62 -5.69 -4.85
C ILE A 150 -4.68 -4.63 -5.12
N PRO A 151 -4.69 -4.01 -6.31
CA PRO A 151 -5.66 -2.95 -6.59
C PRO A 151 -7.09 -3.47 -6.46
N PRO A 152 -7.99 -2.69 -5.86
CA PRO A 152 -9.39 -3.07 -5.83
C PRO A 152 -9.97 -2.88 -7.23
N ARG A 153 -10.96 -3.68 -7.56
CA ARG A 153 -11.58 -3.56 -8.87
C ARG A 153 -12.62 -2.46 -8.91
N GLY A 154 -13.05 -2.00 -7.74
CA GLY A 154 -13.98 -0.91 -7.65
C GLY A 154 -15.41 -1.33 -7.96
N GLY A 155 -15.67 -2.60 -7.79
CA GLY A 155 -16.97 -3.15 -8.14
C GLY A 155 -18.02 -3.02 -7.10
#